data_d8da873611b46240c19ee90a0a631ad9
#
_entry.id   d8da873611b46240c19ee90a0a631ad9
#
_cell.length_a   1.000
_cell.length_b   1.000
_cell.length_c   1.000
_cell.angle_alpha   90.00
_cell.angle_beta   90.00
_cell.angle_gamma   90.00
#
_symmetry.space_group_name_H-M   'P 1'
#
loop_
_entity.id
_entity.type
_entity.pdbx_description
1 polymer ?
#
loop_
_entity_poly.entity_id
_entity_poly.type
_entity_poly.pdbx_seq_one_letter_code
_entity_poly.pdbx_strand_id
1 'polypeptide(L)'
;MIDRYSLPEIAEIFSDRSKFARYLEIELLATEAQAKLGVVPQTDAQTCRAKAPLVDDAFVHKIAERELVTDHDVAAFVDVVQSTIGMPAGAWIHHGLTSTDVVDTAWCWMLKDGAELILGAMNELITKLQELAQQHRDSVMIGRTHGIHAEPTTFGVKVALWALQVDRDRSRMRAAREAIAVCKLSGAVGTYSNISPEVEAHVAKSLGLVAVPATQVVARDRHAEFLWACASLGSTIEAIAVELRHLQRTEVSEVREGFKAGQKGSSAMPHKRNPISAETLTGLSRVLRSNLQTGLQNVALWHERDISHSSAERIVLPDSAMLAYYVTKRLTRVLANLEVDTQRMVDNLSSSFGVVFSQPVLLALVDSGLSRDDAYRIVQEDAALAWNQRQQLRNVLENDTRVTLSSNQLDDAFDLRRSLVHTSKTLDAAAQIAHS
;
A
#
# COMPACT_ATOMS: atom_id res chain seq x y z
N MET A 1 -4.22 11.87 -11.47
CA MET A 1 -5.33 11.13 -10.76
C MET A 1 -6.61 11.95 -10.84
N ILE A 2 -7.80 11.32 -10.83
CA ILE A 2 -9.07 12.05 -10.75
C ILE A 2 -9.34 12.48 -9.29
N ASP A 3 -10.03 13.60 -9.10
CA ASP A 3 -10.28 14.21 -7.76
C ASP A 3 -10.96 13.27 -6.78
N ARG A 4 -11.83 12.37 -7.27
CA ARG A 4 -12.54 11.39 -6.44
C ARG A 4 -11.60 10.48 -5.62
N TYR A 5 -10.40 10.21 -6.11
CA TYR A 5 -9.42 9.29 -5.52
C TYR A 5 -8.10 9.99 -5.16
N SER A 6 -8.13 11.31 -5.09
CA SER A 6 -7.02 12.16 -4.69
C SER A 6 -7.31 12.78 -3.32
N LEU A 7 -6.37 12.68 -2.40
CA LEU A 7 -6.45 13.36 -1.10
C LEU A 7 -5.54 14.59 -1.14
N PRO A 8 -5.96 15.74 -0.55
CA PRO A 8 -5.26 17.01 -0.71
C PRO A 8 -3.78 16.94 -0.30
N GLU A 9 -3.45 16.22 0.76
CA GLU A 9 -2.10 16.16 1.33
C GLU A 9 -1.08 15.59 0.34
N ILE A 10 -1.45 14.52 -0.37
CA ILE A 10 -0.56 13.88 -1.35
C ILE A 10 -0.69 14.54 -2.73
N ALA A 11 -1.86 15.06 -3.08
CA ALA A 11 -2.07 15.78 -4.33
C ALA A 11 -1.18 17.02 -4.42
N GLU A 12 -1.00 17.74 -3.32
CA GLU A 12 -0.13 18.92 -3.28
C GLU A 12 1.33 18.58 -3.59
N ILE A 13 1.85 17.43 -3.14
CA ILE A 13 3.21 16.98 -3.46
C ILE A 13 3.42 16.88 -4.98
N PHE A 14 2.41 16.40 -5.71
CA PHE A 14 2.47 16.17 -7.16
C PHE A 14 1.81 17.28 -7.99
N SER A 15 1.50 18.43 -7.37
CA SER A 15 0.99 19.62 -8.08
C SER A 15 2.08 20.26 -8.95
N ASP A 16 1.68 20.97 -10.00
CA ASP A 16 2.64 21.74 -10.82
C ASP A 16 3.36 22.83 -10.00
N ARG A 17 2.67 23.45 -9.04
CA ARG A 17 3.32 24.37 -8.09
C ARG A 17 4.44 23.69 -7.34
N SER A 18 4.18 22.56 -6.75
CA SER A 18 5.16 21.79 -5.98
C SER A 18 6.33 21.31 -6.86
N LYS A 19 6.04 20.86 -8.08
CA LYS A 19 7.04 20.45 -9.07
C LYS A 19 7.99 21.61 -9.40
N PHE A 20 7.44 22.75 -9.82
CA PHE A 20 8.27 23.90 -10.20
C PHE A 20 8.95 24.58 -9.02
N ALA A 21 8.38 24.52 -7.81
CA ALA A 21 9.07 24.97 -6.61
C ALA A 21 10.32 24.12 -6.33
N ARG A 22 10.25 22.79 -6.52
CA ARG A 22 11.41 21.91 -6.40
C ARG A 22 12.44 22.14 -7.50
N TYR A 23 12.00 22.36 -8.75
CA TYR A 23 12.90 22.74 -9.84
C TYR A 23 13.68 24.01 -9.47
N LEU A 24 12.98 25.04 -9.00
CA LEU A 24 13.59 26.30 -8.60
C LEU A 24 14.61 26.12 -7.47
N GLU A 25 14.27 25.36 -6.45
CA GLU A 25 15.18 25.11 -5.33
C GLU A 25 16.45 24.36 -5.77
N ILE A 26 16.32 23.33 -6.64
CA ILE A 26 17.46 22.61 -7.22
C ILE A 26 18.39 23.56 -7.99
N GLU A 27 17.82 24.42 -8.84
CA GLU A 27 18.55 25.40 -9.63
C GLU A 27 19.32 26.41 -8.76
N LEU A 28 18.65 26.93 -7.73
CA LEU A 28 19.25 27.89 -6.80
C LEU A 28 20.39 27.25 -5.99
N LEU A 29 20.17 26.05 -5.47
CA LEU A 29 21.21 25.30 -4.74
C LEU A 29 22.42 24.98 -5.63
N ALA A 30 22.18 24.61 -6.90
CA ALA A 30 23.25 24.37 -7.87
C ALA A 30 24.03 25.64 -8.16
N THR A 31 23.36 26.78 -8.36
CA THR A 31 23.98 28.09 -8.58
C THR A 31 24.81 28.53 -7.36
N GLU A 32 24.31 28.35 -6.15
CA GLU A 32 25.02 28.62 -4.89
C GLU A 32 26.26 27.74 -4.71
N ALA A 33 26.18 26.46 -5.05
CA ALA A 33 27.31 25.55 -5.01
C ALA A 33 28.41 25.96 -6.02
N GLN A 34 28.00 26.30 -7.24
CA GLN A 34 28.94 26.81 -8.26
C GLN A 34 29.60 28.12 -7.83
N ALA A 35 28.91 28.99 -7.10
CA ALA A 35 29.50 30.20 -6.53
C ALA A 35 30.57 29.88 -5.48
N LYS A 36 30.36 28.89 -4.62
CA LYS A 36 31.40 28.43 -3.67
C LYS A 36 32.63 27.88 -4.37
N LEU A 37 32.47 27.32 -5.57
CA LEU A 37 33.60 26.84 -6.40
C LEU A 37 34.22 27.91 -7.27
N GLY A 38 33.74 29.16 -7.22
CA GLY A 38 34.26 30.28 -8.00
C GLY A 38 33.87 30.29 -9.49
N VAL A 39 32.91 29.44 -9.89
CA VAL A 39 32.37 29.39 -11.26
C VAL A 39 31.35 30.52 -11.49
N VAL A 40 30.48 30.74 -10.54
CA VAL A 40 29.47 31.81 -10.54
C VAL A 40 29.92 32.92 -9.59
N PRO A 41 29.77 34.23 -9.96
CA PRO A 41 30.01 35.30 -9.03
C PRO A 41 29.11 35.20 -7.79
N GLN A 42 29.70 35.34 -6.60
CA GLN A 42 28.95 35.22 -5.34
C GLN A 42 27.74 36.18 -5.25
N THR A 43 27.92 37.41 -5.77
CA THR A 43 26.89 38.44 -5.83
C THR A 43 25.69 38.02 -6.72
N ASP A 44 26.00 37.34 -7.82
CA ASP A 44 24.97 36.88 -8.75
C ASP A 44 24.19 35.72 -8.16
N ALA A 45 24.82 34.75 -7.51
CA ALA A 45 24.14 33.67 -6.79
C ALA A 45 23.22 34.21 -5.68
N GLN A 46 23.70 35.18 -4.92
CA GLN A 46 22.88 35.88 -3.91
C GLN A 46 21.67 36.59 -4.55
N THR A 47 21.88 37.23 -5.71
CA THR A 47 20.81 37.90 -6.45
C THR A 47 19.79 36.89 -6.98
N CYS A 48 20.22 35.74 -7.49
CA CYS A 48 19.32 34.66 -7.91
C CYS A 48 18.40 34.22 -6.75
N ARG A 49 18.95 33.97 -5.59
CA ARG A 49 18.17 33.58 -4.39
C ARG A 49 17.24 34.70 -3.94
N ALA A 50 17.71 35.95 -3.89
CA ALA A 50 16.92 37.10 -3.40
C ALA A 50 15.78 37.48 -4.34
N LYS A 51 15.94 37.26 -5.66
CA LYS A 51 14.94 37.58 -6.69
C LYS A 51 14.21 36.35 -7.20
N ALA A 52 14.39 35.20 -6.57
CA ALA A 52 13.70 33.98 -6.94
C ALA A 52 12.16 34.21 -6.92
N PRO A 53 11.42 33.82 -7.98
CA PRO A 53 9.98 34.01 -8.02
C PRO A 53 9.27 33.16 -6.97
N LEU A 54 8.14 33.68 -6.48
CA LEU A 54 7.17 32.85 -5.78
C LEU A 54 6.49 31.93 -6.79
N VAL A 55 6.55 30.63 -6.56
CA VAL A 55 5.89 29.65 -7.43
C VAL A 55 4.42 29.49 -7.01
N ASP A 56 3.59 30.36 -7.52
CA ASP A 56 2.13 30.34 -7.40
C ASP A 56 1.46 29.91 -8.74
N ASP A 57 0.14 29.90 -8.76
CA ASP A 57 -0.62 29.52 -9.96
C ASP A 57 -0.36 30.48 -11.13
N ALA A 58 -0.13 31.76 -10.87
CA ALA A 58 0.19 32.75 -11.91
C ALA A 58 1.58 32.48 -12.53
N PHE A 59 2.53 32.05 -11.72
CA PHE A 59 3.88 31.66 -12.19
C PHE A 59 3.81 30.37 -13.03
N VAL A 60 3.04 29.36 -12.56
CA VAL A 60 2.81 28.12 -13.32
C VAL A 60 2.16 28.42 -14.67
N HIS A 61 1.20 29.34 -14.72
CA HIS A 61 0.55 29.74 -15.97
C HIS A 61 1.53 30.38 -16.96
N LYS A 62 2.43 31.25 -16.49
CA LYS A 62 3.50 31.85 -17.35
C LYS A 62 4.43 30.78 -17.94
N ILE A 63 4.75 29.72 -17.18
CA ILE A 63 5.55 28.61 -17.71
C ILE A 63 4.77 27.87 -18.80
N ALA A 64 3.49 27.58 -18.56
CA ALA A 64 2.65 26.91 -19.56
C ALA A 64 2.49 27.73 -20.86
N GLU A 65 2.31 29.06 -20.76
CA GLU A 65 2.29 29.94 -21.92
C GLU A 65 3.64 29.92 -22.68
N ARG A 66 4.75 29.92 -21.95
CA ARG A 66 6.08 29.85 -22.55
C ARG A 66 6.35 28.50 -23.22
N GLU A 67 5.86 27.41 -22.64
CA GLU A 67 6.00 26.05 -23.17
C GLU A 67 5.30 25.90 -24.53
N LEU A 68 4.20 26.62 -24.80
CA LEU A 68 3.56 26.65 -26.14
C LEU A 68 4.51 27.12 -27.23
N VAL A 69 5.57 27.87 -26.87
CA VAL A 69 6.57 28.37 -27.83
C VAL A 69 7.81 27.49 -27.88
N THR A 70 8.26 27.01 -26.71
CA THR A 70 9.50 26.23 -26.58
C THR A 70 9.32 24.74 -26.90
N ASP A 71 8.10 24.24 -26.80
CA ASP A 71 7.75 22.81 -26.84
C ASP A 71 8.61 21.95 -25.88
N HIS A 72 9.00 22.58 -24.74
CA HIS A 72 9.87 21.96 -23.75
C HIS A 72 9.67 22.60 -22.38
N ASP A 73 9.12 21.84 -21.43
CA ASP A 73 8.73 22.30 -20.10
C ASP A 73 9.87 22.91 -19.26
N VAL A 74 11.04 22.24 -19.24
CA VAL A 74 12.19 22.75 -18.48
C VAL A 74 12.78 24.00 -19.11
N ALA A 75 12.87 24.07 -20.45
CA ALA A 75 13.34 25.27 -21.13
C ALA A 75 12.39 26.45 -20.85
N ALA A 76 11.08 26.23 -20.92
CA ALA A 76 10.08 27.24 -20.58
C ALA A 76 10.23 27.73 -19.11
N PHE A 77 10.42 26.79 -18.17
CA PHE A 77 10.66 27.11 -16.79
C PHE A 77 11.93 27.96 -16.62
N VAL A 78 13.04 27.57 -17.20
CA VAL A 78 14.33 28.29 -17.12
C VAL A 78 14.18 29.70 -17.68
N ASP A 79 13.58 29.86 -18.87
CA ASP A 79 13.34 31.17 -19.50
C ASP A 79 12.53 32.11 -18.60
N VAL A 80 11.47 31.62 -17.98
CA VAL A 80 10.62 32.42 -17.09
C VAL A 80 11.36 32.79 -15.80
N VAL A 81 12.15 31.88 -15.21
CA VAL A 81 12.96 32.15 -14.02
C VAL A 81 14.05 33.19 -14.34
N GLN A 82 14.82 32.98 -15.41
CA GLN A 82 15.89 33.90 -15.83
C GLN A 82 15.35 35.31 -16.10
N SER A 83 14.23 35.43 -16.80
CA SER A 83 13.59 36.73 -17.06
C SER A 83 13.08 37.41 -15.80
N THR A 84 12.62 36.65 -14.82
CA THR A 84 12.14 37.21 -13.53
C THR A 84 13.30 37.71 -12.66
N ILE A 85 14.40 36.97 -12.59
CA ILE A 85 15.59 37.36 -11.85
C ILE A 85 16.28 38.54 -12.53
N GLY A 86 16.34 38.53 -13.86
CA GLY A 86 16.98 39.56 -14.69
C GLY A 86 18.49 39.39 -14.83
N MET A 87 19.03 40.08 -15.86
CA MET A 87 20.49 40.03 -16.15
C MET A 87 21.30 40.90 -15.21
N PRO A 88 22.57 40.58 -14.91
CA PRO A 88 23.33 39.41 -15.39
C PRO A 88 23.06 38.13 -14.59
N ALA A 89 22.51 38.24 -13.39
CA ALA A 89 22.40 37.13 -12.45
C ALA A 89 21.55 35.96 -12.99
N GLY A 90 20.43 36.26 -13.64
CA GLY A 90 19.55 35.23 -14.21
C GLY A 90 20.22 34.29 -15.21
N ALA A 91 21.29 34.74 -15.88
CA ALA A 91 22.04 33.89 -16.85
C ALA A 91 22.72 32.67 -16.21
N TRP A 92 22.86 32.65 -14.88
CA TRP A 92 23.47 31.55 -14.15
C TRP A 92 22.52 30.44 -13.76
N ILE A 93 21.18 30.65 -13.93
CA ILE A 93 20.20 29.59 -13.75
C ILE A 93 20.37 28.56 -14.88
N HIS A 94 20.42 27.28 -14.54
CA HIS A 94 20.64 26.14 -15.43
C HIS A 94 22.07 26.06 -16.02
N HIS A 95 23.03 26.77 -15.45
CA HIS A 95 24.41 26.79 -15.93
C HIS A 95 25.09 25.42 -15.73
N GLY A 96 25.48 24.78 -16.83
CA GLY A 96 26.13 23.47 -16.84
C GLY A 96 25.23 22.28 -16.60
N LEU A 97 23.95 22.50 -16.31
CA LEU A 97 22.94 21.44 -16.09
C LEU A 97 22.31 20.95 -17.39
N THR A 98 21.75 19.76 -17.32
CA THR A 98 20.77 19.26 -18.31
C THR A 98 19.40 19.13 -17.66
N SER A 99 18.33 19.16 -18.48
CA SER A 99 16.95 19.11 -17.97
C SER A 99 16.69 18.00 -16.95
N THR A 100 17.27 16.82 -17.15
CA THR A 100 17.08 15.67 -16.25
C THR A 100 17.85 15.76 -14.94
N ASP A 101 18.84 16.62 -14.82
CA ASP A 101 19.46 16.93 -13.52
C ASP A 101 18.39 17.51 -12.58
N VAL A 102 17.51 18.33 -13.10
CA VAL A 102 16.42 18.96 -12.35
C VAL A 102 15.19 18.04 -12.27
N VAL A 103 14.75 17.48 -13.40
CA VAL A 103 13.54 16.67 -13.50
C VAL A 103 13.63 15.41 -12.64
N ASP A 104 14.69 14.61 -12.80
CA ASP A 104 14.83 13.35 -12.08
C ASP A 104 15.02 13.58 -10.57
N THR A 105 15.86 14.56 -10.20
CA THR A 105 16.06 14.93 -8.79
C THR A 105 14.74 15.39 -8.14
N ALA A 106 13.94 16.20 -8.84
CA ALA A 106 12.64 16.62 -8.33
C ALA A 106 11.64 15.47 -8.22
N TRP A 107 11.58 14.57 -9.22
CA TRP A 107 10.75 13.37 -9.14
C TRP A 107 11.13 12.49 -7.96
N CYS A 108 12.43 12.22 -7.78
CA CYS A 108 12.94 11.44 -6.66
C CYS A 108 12.57 12.08 -5.32
N TRP A 109 12.67 13.41 -5.21
CA TRP A 109 12.25 14.15 -4.02
C TRP A 109 10.74 14.05 -3.78
N MET A 110 9.90 14.27 -4.80
CA MET A 110 8.45 14.14 -4.67
C MET A 110 8.02 12.72 -4.29
N LEU A 111 8.64 11.70 -4.87
CA LEU A 111 8.33 10.30 -4.56
C LEU A 111 8.77 9.93 -3.13
N LYS A 112 9.90 10.44 -2.65
CA LYS A 112 10.33 10.30 -1.26
C LYS A 112 9.28 10.89 -0.30
N ASP A 113 8.84 12.12 -0.55
CA ASP A 113 7.83 12.80 0.29
C ASP A 113 6.48 12.06 0.22
N GLY A 114 6.07 11.59 -0.96
CA GLY A 114 4.90 10.74 -1.15
C GLY A 114 4.98 9.43 -0.37
N ALA A 115 6.14 8.77 -0.40
CA ALA A 115 6.38 7.55 0.38
C ALA A 115 6.26 7.78 1.90
N GLU A 116 6.71 8.94 2.40
CA GLU A 116 6.57 9.30 3.81
C GLU A 116 5.10 9.44 4.24
N LEU A 117 4.26 10.07 3.42
CA LEU A 117 2.82 10.12 3.68
C LEU A 117 2.18 8.72 3.65
N ILE A 118 2.56 7.88 2.68
CA ILE A 118 2.06 6.51 2.59
C ILE A 118 2.46 5.71 3.84
N LEU A 119 3.72 5.82 4.29
CA LEU A 119 4.20 5.17 5.52
C LEU A 119 3.43 5.64 6.76
N GLY A 120 3.13 6.93 6.87
CA GLY A 120 2.27 7.48 7.92
C GLY A 120 0.88 6.84 7.91
N ALA A 121 0.24 6.75 6.75
CA ALA A 121 -1.06 6.10 6.59
C ALA A 121 -1.02 4.60 6.91
N MET A 122 0.08 3.91 6.56
CA MET A 122 0.26 2.49 6.91
C MET A 122 0.41 2.28 8.42
N ASN A 123 1.08 3.19 9.12
CA ASN A 123 1.16 3.13 10.59
C ASN A 123 -0.24 3.26 11.22
N GLU A 124 -1.07 4.19 10.75
CA GLU A 124 -2.47 4.33 11.20
C GLU A 124 -3.28 3.05 10.92
N LEU A 125 -3.11 2.44 9.74
CA LEU A 125 -3.77 1.20 9.37
C LEU A 125 -3.35 0.04 10.28
N ILE A 126 -2.05 -0.12 10.54
CA ILE A 126 -1.51 -1.16 11.45
C ILE A 126 -2.09 -0.99 12.85
N THR A 127 -2.06 0.22 13.39
CA THR A 127 -2.65 0.53 14.70
C THR A 127 -4.12 0.09 14.76
N LYS A 128 -4.89 0.44 13.73
CA LYS A 128 -6.31 0.07 13.66
C LYS A 128 -6.53 -1.45 13.58
N LEU A 129 -5.69 -2.14 12.83
CA LEU A 129 -5.74 -3.61 12.75
C LEU A 129 -5.36 -4.27 14.09
N GLN A 130 -4.36 -3.74 14.80
CA GLN A 130 -3.99 -4.23 16.14
C GLN A 130 -5.13 -4.05 17.14
N GLU A 131 -5.75 -2.87 17.17
CA GLU A 131 -6.92 -2.59 18.01
C GLU A 131 -8.06 -3.58 17.73
N LEU A 132 -8.40 -3.78 16.47
CA LEU A 132 -9.48 -4.66 16.05
C LEU A 132 -9.15 -6.13 16.36
N ALA A 133 -7.91 -6.56 16.14
CA ALA A 133 -7.45 -7.90 16.48
C ALA A 133 -7.57 -8.18 18.01
N GLN A 134 -7.18 -7.21 18.82
CA GLN A 134 -7.29 -7.34 20.28
C GLN A 134 -8.75 -7.29 20.76
N GLN A 135 -9.57 -6.42 20.18
CA GLN A 135 -11.00 -6.33 20.51
C GLN A 135 -11.72 -7.65 20.25
N HIS A 136 -11.35 -8.35 19.19
CA HIS A 136 -11.99 -9.60 18.76
C HIS A 136 -11.11 -10.84 18.97
N ARG A 137 -10.17 -10.79 19.92
CA ARG A 137 -9.27 -11.91 20.22
C ARG A 137 -10.00 -13.22 20.52
N ASP A 138 -11.14 -13.12 21.20
CA ASP A 138 -11.95 -14.24 21.65
C ASP A 138 -13.27 -14.38 20.85
N SER A 139 -13.45 -13.59 19.78
CA SER A 139 -14.63 -13.68 18.92
C SER A 139 -14.51 -14.88 17.97
N VAL A 140 -15.06 -16.00 18.41
CA VAL A 140 -14.97 -17.27 17.68
C VAL A 140 -15.76 -17.22 16.39
N MET A 141 -15.17 -17.73 15.32
CA MET A 141 -15.79 -17.91 14.03
C MET A 141 -15.34 -19.20 13.36
N ILE A 142 -16.06 -19.62 12.32
CA ILE A 142 -15.63 -20.74 11.51
C ILE A 142 -14.56 -20.28 10.48
N GLY A 143 -13.44 -20.97 10.45
CA GLY A 143 -12.46 -20.86 9.37
C GLY A 143 -12.99 -21.52 8.10
N ARG A 144 -12.72 -20.92 6.94
CA ARG A 144 -13.14 -21.43 5.64
C ARG A 144 -11.94 -21.64 4.73
N THR A 145 -11.85 -22.85 4.14
CA THR A 145 -10.91 -23.17 3.07
C THR A 145 -11.72 -23.62 1.86
N HIS A 146 -11.34 -23.20 0.66
CA HIS A 146 -12.12 -23.46 -0.57
C HIS A 146 -13.59 -22.97 -0.50
N GLY A 147 -13.90 -22.02 0.40
CA GLY A 147 -15.26 -21.55 0.67
C GLY A 147 -16.09 -22.47 1.56
N ILE A 148 -15.53 -23.58 2.03
CA ILE A 148 -16.21 -24.60 2.87
C ILE A 148 -15.77 -24.42 4.34
N HIS A 149 -16.67 -24.73 5.27
CA HIS A 149 -16.39 -24.72 6.70
C HIS A 149 -15.27 -25.74 7.01
N ALA A 150 -14.23 -25.27 7.70
CA ALA A 150 -13.06 -26.06 8.11
C ALA A 150 -13.04 -26.15 9.65
N GLU A 151 -12.08 -25.53 10.29
CA GLU A 151 -11.92 -25.57 11.74
C GLU A 151 -12.26 -24.22 12.38
N PRO A 152 -12.60 -24.20 13.69
CA PRO A 152 -12.80 -22.96 14.42
C PRO A 152 -11.53 -22.09 14.49
N THR A 153 -11.72 -20.78 14.41
CA THR A 153 -10.69 -19.75 14.60
C THR A 153 -11.31 -18.56 15.32
N THR A 154 -10.58 -17.43 15.45
CA THR A 154 -11.16 -16.17 15.92
C THR A 154 -11.05 -15.08 14.86
N PHE A 155 -11.97 -14.12 14.89
CA PHE A 155 -11.89 -12.95 14.03
C PHE A 155 -10.62 -12.14 14.35
N GLY A 156 -10.21 -12.09 15.62
CA GLY A 156 -8.96 -11.46 16.04
C GLY A 156 -7.72 -12.06 15.38
N VAL A 157 -7.61 -13.38 15.27
CA VAL A 157 -6.51 -14.06 14.55
C VAL A 157 -6.48 -13.67 13.07
N LYS A 158 -7.64 -13.64 12.41
CA LYS A 158 -7.75 -13.21 11.01
C LYS A 158 -7.24 -11.78 10.82
N VAL A 159 -7.64 -10.85 11.67
CA VAL A 159 -7.22 -9.45 11.62
C VAL A 159 -5.74 -9.29 11.97
N ALA A 160 -5.22 -10.05 12.93
CA ALA A 160 -3.81 -10.06 13.31
C ALA A 160 -2.92 -10.44 12.11
N LEU A 161 -3.32 -11.42 11.31
CA LEU A 161 -2.61 -11.81 10.08
C LEU A 161 -2.61 -10.70 9.05
N TRP A 162 -3.67 -9.89 8.94
CA TRP A 162 -3.71 -8.70 8.09
C TRP A 162 -2.71 -7.64 8.57
N ALA A 163 -2.62 -7.39 9.88
CA ALA A 163 -1.65 -6.46 10.45
C ALA A 163 -0.22 -6.87 10.11
N LEU A 164 0.13 -8.14 10.29
CA LEU A 164 1.44 -8.70 9.95
C LEU A 164 1.77 -8.59 8.44
N GLN A 165 0.77 -8.69 7.59
CA GLN A 165 0.96 -8.54 6.14
C GLN A 165 1.21 -7.08 5.76
N VAL A 166 0.43 -6.14 6.30
CA VAL A 166 0.63 -4.69 6.09
C VAL A 166 1.99 -4.24 6.63
N ASP A 167 2.46 -4.79 7.75
CA ASP A 167 3.79 -4.48 8.29
C ASP A 167 4.93 -4.90 7.34
N ARG A 168 4.80 -6.06 6.69
CA ARG A 168 5.76 -6.45 5.65
C ARG A 168 5.73 -5.51 4.44
N ASP A 169 4.54 -4.99 4.06
CA ASP A 169 4.45 -3.99 3.00
C ASP A 169 5.02 -2.63 3.44
N ARG A 170 4.86 -2.27 4.72
CA ARG A 170 5.50 -1.08 5.30
C ARG A 170 7.03 -1.16 5.21
N SER A 171 7.59 -2.33 5.49
CA SER A 171 9.04 -2.56 5.35
C SER A 171 9.50 -2.41 3.89
N ARG A 172 8.71 -2.90 2.92
CA ARG A 172 8.96 -2.71 1.48
C ARG A 172 8.89 -1.24 1.07
N MET A 173 7.89 -0.51 1.56
CA MET A 173 7.74 0.92 1.26
C MET A 173 8.90 1.74 1.85
N ARG A 174 9.42 1.38 3.04
CA ARG A 174 10.63 2.00 3.59
C ARG A 174 11.84 1.79 2.69
N ALA A 175 12.07 0.56 2.24
CA ALA A 175 13.17 0.25 1.32
C ALA A 175 13.02 1.01 -0.01
N ALA A 176 11.82 1.07 -0.57
CA ALA A 176 11.53 1.81 -1.79
C ALA A 176 11.72 3.33 -1.60
N ARG A 177 11.36 3.89 -0.43
CA ARG A 177 11.64 5.29 -0.10
C ARG A 177 13.13 5.57 -0.07
N GLU A 178 13.92 4.70 0.53
CA GLU A 178 15.39 4.84 0.57
C GLU A 178 16.00 4.72 -0.83
N ALA A 179 15.54 3.75 -1.61
CA ALA A 179 16.00 3.53 -2.97
C ALA A 179 15.72 4.72 -3.91
N ILE A 180 14.57 5.40 -3.74
CA ILE A 180 14.16 6.53 -4.57
C ILE A 180 14.66 7.88 -4.06
N ALA A 181 15.11 8.00 -2.80
CA ALA A 181 15.57 9.25 -2.20
C ALA A 181 16.97 9.67 -2.73
N VAL A 182 17.09 9.85 -4.02
CA VAL A 182 18.37 10.09 -4.70
C VAL A 182 18.38 11.40 -5.47
N CYS A 183 19.60 11.89 -5.75
CA CYS A 183 19.88 13.13 -6.49
C CYS A 183 20.86 12.83 -7.62
N LYS A 184 20.64 13.46 -8.76
CA LYS A 184 21.50 13.35 -9.94
C LYS A 184 21.69 14.74 -10.56
N LEU A 185 22.95 15.25 -10.52
CA LEU A 185 23.37 16.45 -11.24
C LEU A 185 24.71 16.15 -11.94
N SER A 186 24.73 15.23 -12.88
CA SER A 186 25.91 14.72 -13.55
C SER A 186 25.99 15.09 -15.06
N GLY A 187 25.08 15.94 -15.51
CA GLY A 187 25.05 16.43 -16.89
C GLY A 187 24.41 15.44 -17.87
N ALA A 188 24.57 15.70 -19.15
CA ALA A 188 23.82 15.08 -20.26
C ALA A 188 24.06 13.57 -20.44
N VAL A 189 25.17 13.04 -19.97
CA VAL A 189 25.53 11.61 -20.11
C VAL A 189 26.18 11.03 -18.83
N GLY A 190 26.11 11.75 -17.72
CA GLY A 190 26.61 11.28 -16.43
C GLY A 190 28.11 11.45 -16.20
N THR A 191 28.82 12.23 -17.02
CA THR A 191 30.27 12.37 -16.97
C THR A 191 30.77 13.63 -16.27
N TYR A 192 29.88 14.47 -15.76
CA TYR A 192 30.20 15.74 -15.09
C TYR A 192 31.02 16.72 -15.95
N SER A 193 30.91 16.63 -17.28
CA SER A 193 31.77 17.42 -18.21
C SER A 193 31.62 18.92 -18.04
N ASN A 194 30.48 19.43 -17.60
CA ASN A 194 30.17 20.84 -17.47
C ASN A 194 29.80 21.28 -16.05
N ILE A 195 29.83 20.37 -15.08
CA ILE A 195 29.44 20.63 -13.68
C ILE A 195 30.30 19.78 -12.74
N SER A 196 30.76 20.37 -11.63
CA SER A 196 31.56 19.62 -10.65
C SER A 196 30.68 18.65 -9.86
N PRO A 197 31.17 17.43 -9.53
CA PRO A 197 30.49 16.52 -8.59
C PRO A 197 30.19 17.14 -7.21
N GLU A 198 30.95 18.17 -6.81
CA GLU A 198 30.72 18.89 -5.56
C GLU A 198 29.41 19.66 -5.57
N VAL A 199 28.92 20.10 -6.73
CA VAL A 199 27.61 20.73 -6.89
C VAL A 199 26.49 19.71 -6.58
N GLU A 200 26.57 18.53 -7.17
CA GLU A 200 25.65 17.43 -6.89
C GLU A 200 25.63 17.06 -5.40
N ALA A 201 26.81 16.90 -4.80
CA ALA A 201 26.93 16.57 -3.38
C ALA A 201 26.31 17.65 -2.49
N HIS A 202 26.48 18.94 -2.85
CA HIS A 202 25.87 20.05 -2.12
C HIS A 202 24.32 20.04 -2.23
N VAL A 203 23.78 19.87 -3.43
CA VAL A 203 22.34 19.81 -3.67
C VAL A 203 21.74 18.61 -2.96
N ALA A 204 22.31 17.41 -3.13
CA ALA A 204 21.85 16.19 -2.49
C ALA A 204 21.76 16.35 -0.96
N LYS A 205 22.82 16.85 -0.34
CA LYS A 205 22.87 17.10 1.12
C LYS A 205 21.81 18.11 1.56
N SER A 206 21.62 19.18 0.81
CA SER A 206 20.66 20.24 1.16
C SER A 206 19.20 19.74 1.10
N LEU A 207 18.91 18.82 0.19
CA LEU A 207 17.58 18.23 0.00
C LEU A 207 17.33 16.96 0.83
N GLY A 208 18.33 16.47 1.56
CA GLY A 208 18.23 15.19 2.28
C GLY A 208 18.08 14.00 1.33
N LEU A 209 18.77 14.07 0.19
CA LEU A 209 18.85 13.03 -0.84
C LEU A 209 20.28 12.46 -0.90
N VAL A 210 20.45 11.34 -1.60
CA VAL A 210 21.75 10.70 -1.80
C VAL A 210 22.21 10.91 -3.26
N ALA A 211 23.38 11.50 -3.46
CA ALA A 211 23.98 11.60 -4.79
C ALA A 211 24.33 10.21 -5.32
N VAL A 212 23.95 9.90 -6.56
CA VAL A 212 24.18 8.59 -7.16
C VAL A 212 24.74 8.71 -8.59
N PRO A 213 25.65 7.81 -8.99
CA PRO A 213 26.06 7.70 -10.37
C PRO A 213 24.86 7.43 -11.29
N ALA A 214 24.82 8.09 -12.42
CA ALA A 214 23.73 7.99 -13.37
C ALA A 214 24.25 8.21 -14.81
N THR A 215 23.43 7.87 -15.79
CA THR A 215 23.61 8.33 -17.18
C THR A 215 23.02 9.75 -17.34
N GLN A 216 22.29 10.04 -18.38
CA GLN A 216 21.46 11.27 -18.41
C GLN A 216 20.35 11.22 -17.35
N VAL A 217 19.92 10.03 -16.95
CA VAL A 217 18.80 9.77 -16.01
C VAL A 217 19.25 8.87 -14.86
N VAL A 218 18.57 8.99 -13.73
CA VAL A 218 18.60 8.00 -12.66
C VAL A 218 18.10 6.67 -13.19
N ALA A 219 18.72 5.55 -12.80
CA ALA A 219 18.31 4.22 -13.23
C ALA A 219 16.85 3.92 -12.79
N ARG A 220 16.02 3.46 -13.74
CA ARG A 220 14.56 3.34 -13.58
C ARG A 220 14.11 2.14 -12.75
N ASP A 221 15.02 1.22 -12.42
CA ASP A 221 14.77 0.15 -11.44
C ASP A 221 14.30 0.72 -10.08
N ARG A 222 14.83 1.86 -9.63
CA ARG A 222 14.41 2.56 -8.42
C ARG A 222 12.94 3.01 -8.47
N HIS A 223 12.51 3.54 -9.62
CA HIS A 223 11.11 3.92 -9.86
C HIS A 223 10.21 2.69 -9.91
N ALA A 224 10.68 1.60 -10.55
CA ALA A 224 9.96 0.33 -10.59
C ALA A 224 9.82 -0.28 -9.18
N GLU A 225 10.84 -0.18 -8.33
CA GLU A 225 10.77 -0.62 -6.92
C GLU A 225 9.72 0.15 -6.13
N PHE A 226 9.64 1.48 -6.30
CA PHE A 226 8.60 2.30 -5.68
C PHE A 226 7.19 1.87 -6.15
N LEU A 227 6.99 1.69 -7.45
CA LEU A 227 5.73 1.23 -8.02
C LEU A 227 5.37 -0.19 -7.54
N TRP A 228 6.37 -1.06 -7.39
CA TRP A 228 6.17 -2.40 -6.82
C TRP A 228 5.72 -2.34 -5.37
N ALA A 229 6.31 -1.49 -4.53
CA ALA A 229 5.88 -1.31 -3.15
C ALA A 229 4.42 -0.82 -3.07
N CYS A 230 4.02 0.13 -3.94
CA CYS A 230 2.63 0.58 -4.06
C CYS A 230 1.69 -0.56 -4.50
N ALA A 231 2.10 -1.37 -5.49
CA ALA A 231 1.30 -2.49 -6.01
C ALA A 231 1.18 -3.64 -5.00
N SER A 232 2.25 -3.94 -4.23
CA SER A 232 2.24 -4.93 -3.16
C SER A 232 1.24 -4.54 -2.06
N LEU A 233 1.31 -3.29 -1.58
CA LEU A 233 0.36 -2.73 -0.61
C LEU A 233 -1.08 -2.80 -1.15
N GLY A 234 -1.30 -2.38 -2.40
CA GLY A 234 -2.60 -2.48 -3.05
C GLY A 234 -3.13 -3.91 -3.08
N SER A 235 -2.27 -4.91 -3.34
CA SER A 235 -2.66 -6.32 -3.37
C SER A 235 -3.03 -6.85 -1.99
N THR A 236 -2.33 -6.42 -0.93
CA THR A 236 -2.71 -6.72 0.46
C THR A 236 -4.05 -6.09 0.82
N ILE A 237 -4.28 -4.84 0.46
CA ILE A 237 -5.57 -4.14 0.68
C ILE A 237 -6.70 -4.84 -0.09
N GLU A 238 -6.45 -5.30 -1.32
CA GLU A 238 -7.42 -6.10 -2.08
C GLU A 238 -7.75 -7.41 -1.37
N ALA A 239 -6.77 -8.13 -0.86
CA ALA A 239 -7.01 -9.38 -0.15
C ALA A 239 -7.91 -9.17 1.08
N ILE A 240 -7.66 -8.11 1.87
CA ILE A 240 -8.53 -7.74 3.00
C ILE A 240 -9.93 -7.35 2.52
N ALA A 241 -10.03 -6.53 1.48
CA ALA A 241 -11.30 -6.09 0.92
C ALA A 241 -12.14 -7.24 0.36
N VAL A 242 -11.52 -8.22 -0.31
CA VAL A 242 -12.17 -9.43 -0.81
C VAL A 242 -12.72 -10.25 0.36
N GLU A 243 -11.92 -10.46 1.41
CA GLU A 243 -12.40 -11.19 2.59
C GLU A 243 -13.56 -10.46 3.29
N LEU A 244 -13.49 -9.15 3.47
CA LEU A 244 -14.62 -8.37 4.02
C LEU A 244 -15.89 -8.53 3.18
N ARG A 245 -15.78 -8.54 1.84
CA ARG A 245 -16.90 -8.76 0.93
C ARG A 245 -17.49 -10.17 1.10
N HIS A 246 -16.64 -11.19 1.26
CA HIS A 246 -17.10 -12.55 1.53
C HIS A 246 -17.82 -12.67 2.87
N LEU A 247 -17.29 -12.05 3.92
CA LEU A 247 -17.91 -12.06 5.25
C LEU A 247 -19.22 -11.26 5.31
N GLN A 248 -19.42 -10.28 4.40
CA GLN A 248 -20.65 -9.47 4.30
C GLN A 248 -21.73 -10.11 3.41
N ARG A 249 -21.45 -11.20 2.70
CA ARG A 249 -22.47 -11.89 1.89
C ARG A 249 -23.69 -12.24 2.74
N THR A 250 -24.87 -12.20 2.13
CA THR A 250 -26.16 -12.44 2.81
C THR A 250 -26.17 -13.74 3.61
N GLU A 251 -25.61 -14.81 3.05
CA GLU A 251 -25.58 -16.15 3.66
C GLU A 251 -24.57 -16.20 4.83
N VAL A 252 -23.51 -15.42 4.79
CA VAL A 252 -22.44 -15.35 5.82
C VAL A 252 -22.81 -14.32 6.89
N SER A 253 -22.93 -13.05 6.51
CA SER A 253 -23.40 -11.93 7.34
C SER A 253 -22.66 -11.75 8.68
N GLU A 254 -21.36 -12.03 8.71
CA GLU A 254 -20.51 -11.94 9.92
C GLU A 254 -19.94 -10.55 10.15
N VAL A 255 -19.82 -9.73 9.07
CA VAL A 255 -19.42 -8.32 9.16
C VAL A 255 -20.26 -7.48 8.22
N ARG A 256 -20.26 -6.14 8.45
CA ARG A 256 -20.85 -5.15 7.54
C ARG A 256 -20.01 -3.88 7.53
N GLU A 257 -19.86 -3.25 6.35
CA GLU A 257 -19.32 -1.88 6.29
C GLU A 257 -20.26 -0.93 7.05
N GLY A 258 -19.69 -0.10 7.92
CA GLY A 258 -20.44 0.92 8.64
C GLY A 258 -21.04 1.96 7.69
N PHE A 259 -22.29 2.34 7.94
CA PHE A 259 -23.02 3.32 7.16
C PHE A 259 -23.08 4.66 7.89
N LYS A 260 -22.81 5.75 7.17
CA LYS A 260 -23.04 7.10 7.69
C LYS A 260 -24.51 7.45 7.63
N ALA A 261 -24.97 8.31 8.56
CA ALA A 261 -26.31 8.88 8.49
C ALA A 261 -26.55 9.55 7.13
N GLY A 262 -27.65 9.18 6.47
CA GLY A 262 -28.00 9.66 5.12
C GLY A 262 -27.32 8.92 3.96
N GLN A 263 -26.40 8.00 4.19
CA GLN A 263 -25.77 7.21 3.14
C GLN A 263 -26.79 6.24 2.50
N LYS A 264 -26.79 6.17 1.16
CA LYS A 264 -27.60 5.23 0.40
C LYS A 264 -26.74 4.05 -0.06
N GLY A 265 -27.11 2.82 0.34
CA GLY A 265 -26.42 1.59 -0.07
C GLY A 265 -26.86 1.06 -1.42
N SER A 266 -28.08 1.41 -1.84
CA SER A 266 -28.68 1.02 -3.12
C SER A 266 -29.61 2.13 -3.59
N SER A 267 -29.69 2.35 -4.90
CA SER A 267 -30.62 3.31 -5.50
C SER A 267 -32.08 2.77 -5.56
N ALA A 268 -32.24 1.45 -5.54
CA ALA A 268 -33.53 0.78 -5.72
C ALA A 268 -34.08 0.13 -4.45
N MET A 269 -33.23 -0.45 -3.60
CA MET A 269 -33.64 -1.22 -2.43
C MET A 269 -33.08 -0.59 -1.14
N PRO A 270 -33.89 0.11 -0.34
CA PRO A 270 -33.41 0.87 0.83
C PRO A 270 -32.73 0.03 1.91
N HIS A 271 -33.07 -1.25 2.04
CA HIS A 271 -32.47 -2.17 3.01
C HIS A 271 -31.12 -2.75 2.57
N LYS A 272 -30.77 -2.62 1.28
CA LYS A 272 -29.57 -3.25 0.70
C LYS A 272 -28.31 -2.41 1.00
N ARG A 273 -27.43 -2.95 1.83
CA ARG A 273 -26.14 -2.33 2.19
C ARG A 273 -25.02 -3.03 1.43
N ASN A 274 -24.64 -2.46 0.29
CA ASN A 274 -23.54 -2.98 -0.53
C ASN A 274 -22.17 -2.66 0.08
N PRO A 275 -21.16 -3.55 -0.04
CA PRO A 275 -19.78 -3.30 0.39
C PRO A 275 -19.03 -2.41 -0.61
N ILE A 276 -19.53 -1.20 -0.86
CA ILE A 276 -19.06 -0.30 -1.93
C ILE A 276 -17.60 0.12 -1.71
N SER A 277 -17.18 0.30 -0.44
CA SER A 277 -15.81 0.66 -0.16
C SER A 277 -14.85 -0.46 -0.48
N ALA A 278 -15.14 -1.70 -0.07
CA ALA A 278 -14.33 -2.87 -0.37
C ALA A 278 -14.29 -3.18 -1.88
N GLU A 279 -15.41 -2.99 -2.59
CA GLU A 279 -15.45 -3.11 -4.06
C GLU A 279 -14.55 -2.06 -4.74
N THR A 280 -14.59 -0.81 -4.28
CA THR A 280 -13.73 0.26 -4.77
C THR A 280 -12.25 -0.05 -4.53
N LEU A 281 -11.89 -0.52 -3.33
CA LEU A 281 -10.52 -0.92 -2.99
C LEU A 281 -10.02 -2.05 -3.91
N THR A 282 -10.85 -3.07 -4.15
CA THR A 282 -10.54 -4.15 -5.10
C THR A 282 -10.27 -3.62 -6.51
N GLY A 283 -11.07 -2.66 -6.99
CA GLY A 283 -10.92 -2.08 -8.33
C GLY A 283 -9.65 -1.25 -8.45
N LEU A 284 -9.36 -0.38 -7.48
CA LEU A 284 -8.20 0.51 -7.50
C LEU A 284 -6.87 -0.23 -7.37
N SER A 285 -6.84 -1.37 -6.67
CA SER A 285 -5.66 -2.22 -6.58
C SER A 285 -5.21 -2.79 -7.93
N ARG A 286 -6.15 -2.97 -8.87
CA ARG A 286 -5.83 -3.39 -10.25
C ARG A 286 -5.05 -2.30 -10.99
N VAL A 287 -5.38 -1.02 -10.76
CA VAL A 287 -4.69 0.11 -11.37
C VAL A 287 -3.24 0.18 -10.88
N LEU A 288 -3.01 0.01 -9.57
CA LEU A 288 -1.65 -0.03 -9.00
C LEU A 288 -0.78 -1.12 -9.65
N ARG A 289 -1.33 -2.32 -9.87
CA ARG A 289 -0.60 -3.39 -10.57
C ARG A 289 -0.34 -3.10 -12.04
N SER A 290 -1.29 -2.44 -12.72
CA SER A 290 -1.11 -2.01 -14.11
C SER A 290 0.00 -0.96 -14.24
N ASN A 291 0.07 0.00 -13.33
CA ASN A 291 1.11 1.03 -13.30
C ASN A 291 2.50 0.42 -13.04
N LEU A 292 2.61 -0.59 -12.19
CA LEU A 292 3.86 -1.34 -11.99
C LEU A 292 4.36 -1.96 -13.31
N GLN A 293 3.47 -2.54 -14.11
CA GLN A 293 3.85 -3.12 -15.40
C GLN A 293 4.50 -2.07 -16.30
N THR A 294 3.95 -0.87 -16.35
CA THR A 294 4.54 0.26 -17.09
C THR A 294 5.91 0.65 -16.54
N GLY A 295 6.04 0.72 -15.21
CA GLY A 295 7.33 1.04 -14.56
C GLY A 295 8.42 0.03 -14.86
N LEU A 296 8.11 -1.26 -14.92
CA LEU A 296 9.06 -2.31 -15.30
C LEU A 296 9.51 -2.18 -16.76
N GLN A 297 8.63 -1.76 -17.66
CA GLN A 297 8.96 -1.52 -19.08
C GLN A 297 9.89 -0.30 -19.25
N ASN A 298 9.83 0.69 -18.35
CA ASN A 298 10.68 1.87 -18.38
C ASN A 298 12.15 1.60 -17.95
N VAL A 299 12.46 0.42 -17.39
CA VAL A 299 13.84 0.08 -16.97
C VAL A 299 14.78 -0.03 -18.18
N ALA A 300 14.29 -0.56 -19.30
CA ALA A 300 15.09 -0.75 -20.51
C ALA A 300 14.99 0.48 -21.42
N LEU A 301 15.98 1.38 -21.33
CA LEU A 301 16.13 2.54 -22.18
C LEU A 301 17.25 2.34 -23.19
N TRP A 302 17.22 3.14 -24.30
CA TRP A 302 18.27 3.15 -25.28
C TRP A 302 19.46 4.00 -24.81
N HIS A 303 20.65 3.43 -24.89
CA HIS A 303 21.91 4.11 -24.55
C HIS A 303 21.85 4.79 -23.18
N GLU A 304 22.30 6.04 -23.08
CA GLU A 304 22.28 6.84 -21.87
C GLU A 304 20.89 7.37 -21.53
N ARG A 305 19.98 7.45 -22.52
CA ARG A 305 18.54 7.75 -22.39
C ARG A 305 17.86 7.82 -23.76
N ASP A 306 16.64 7.30 -23.85
CA ASP A 306 15.59 7.82 -24.73
C ASP A 306 14.45 8.41 -23.89
N ILE A 307 13.49 9.13 -24.50
CA ILE A 307 12.44 9.85 -23.76
C ILE A 307 11.16 9.03 -23.55
N SER A 308 11.13 7.76 -23.98
CA SER A 308 9.91 6.93 -23.93
C SER A 308 9.33 6.76 -22.52
N HIS A 309 10.20 6.71 -21.49
CA HIS A 309 9.78 6.61 -20.10
C HIS A 309 9.01 7.85 -19.61
N SER A 310 9.38 9.04 -20.09
CA SER A 310 8.96 10.32 -19.48
C SER A 310 7.44 10.55 -19.54
N SER A 311 6.81 10.31 -20.70
CA SER A 311 5.37 10.47 -20.86
C SER A 311 4.58 9.50 -19.97
N ALA A 312 5.04 8.26 -19.84
CA ALA A 312 4.42 7.25 -19.00
C ALA A 312 4.58 7.58 -17.50
N GLU A 313 5.78 8.01 -17.08
CA GLU A 313 6.10 8.35 -15.70
C GLU A 313 5.28 9.53 -15.18
N ARG A 314 5.01 10.54 -16.01
CA ARG A 314 4.13 11.68 -15.68
C ARG A 314 2.72 11.25 -15.25
N ILE A 315 2.28 10.06 -15.64
CA ILE A 315 0.99 9.46 -15.27
C ILE A 315 1.16 8.48 -14.14
N VAL A 316 1.99 7.44 -14.33
CA VAL A 316 1.97 6.28 -13.42
C VAL A 316 2.60 6.55 -12.05
N LEU A 317 3.59 7.46 -11.95
CA LEU A 317 4.24 7.76 -10.68
C LEU A 317 3.32 8.52 -9.71
N PRO A 318 2.77 9.71 -10.07
CA PRO A 318 1.85 10.43 -9.20
C PRO A 318 0.56 9.63 -8.94
N ASP A 319 0.02 8.94 -9.95
CA ASP A 319 -1.19 8.14 -9.82
C ASP A 319 -0.99 6.99 -8.82
N SER A 320 0.16 6.31 -8.86
CA SER A 320 0.43 5.22 -7.93
C SER A 320 0.63 5.71 -6.49
N ALA A 321 1.35 6.81 -6.29
CA ALA A 321 1.52 7.39 -4.96
C ALA A 321 0.18 7.84 -4.36
N MET A 322 -0.62 8.59 -5.12
CA MET A 322 -1.94 9.06 -4.68
C MET A 322 -2.90 7.90 -4.40
N LEU A 323 -2.93 6.88 -5.26
CA LEU A 323 -3.77 5.71 -5.06
C LEU A 323 -3.34 4.88 -3.84
N ALA A 324 -2.04 4.62 -3.68
CA ALA A 324 -1.54 3.87 -2.53
C ALA A 324 -1.93 4.55 -1.21
N TYR A 325 -1.77 5.87 -1.14
CA TYR A 325 -2.22 6.67 0.00
C TYR A 325 -3.74 6.59 0.20
N TYR A 326 -4.51 6.83 -0.86
CA TYR A 326 -5.98 6.81 -0.81
C TYR A 326 -6.53 5.47 -0.35
N VAL A 327 -6.08 4.34 -0.94
CA VAL A 327 -6.61 3.01 -0.59
C VAL A 327 -6.27 2.64 0.85
N THR A 328 -5.10 3.05 1.35
CA THR A 328 -4.69 2.84 2.75
C THR A 328 -5.60 3.62 3.71
N LYS A 329 -5.79 4.92 3.50
CA LYS A 329 -6.68 5.76 4.32
C LYS A 329 -8.14 5.29 4.22
N ARG A 330 -8.57 4.84 3.04
CA ARG A 330 -9.93 4.31 2.83
C ARG A 330 -10.15 3.02 3.61
N LEU A 331 -9.21 2.07 3.58
CA LEU A 331 -9.32 0.82 4.34
C LEU A 331 -9.32 1.10 5.84
N THR A 332 -8.43 1.96 6.35
CA THR A 332 -8.41 2.37 7.77
C THR A 332 -9.79 2.86 8.22
N ARG A 333 -10.44 3.71 7.40
CA ARG A 333 -11.78 4.21 7.69
C ARG A 333 -12.86 3.11 7.66
N VAL A 334 -12.75 2.14 6.73
CA VAL A 334 -13.66 0.99 6.67
C VAL A 334 -13.56 0.18 7.95
N LEU A 335 -12.34 -0.16 8.36
CA LEU A 335 -12.09 -0.95 9.58
C LEU A 335 -12.49 -0.20 10.86
N ALA A 336 -12.33 1.12 10.90
CA ALA A 336 -12.75 1.93 12.05
C ALA A 336 -14.27 1.95 12.26
N ASN A 337 -15.05 1.69 11.21
CA ASN A 337 -16.52 1.69 11.25
C ASN A 337 -17.10 0.31 10.94
N LEU A 338 -16.31 -0.75 11.01
CA LEU A 338 -16.76 -2.10 10.72
C LEU A 338 -17.72 -2.59 11.80
N GLU A 339 -18.92 -3.01 11.40
CA GLU A 339 -19.87 -3.71 12.26
C GLU A 339 -19.52 -5.21 12.24
N VAL A 340 -19.19 -5.78 13.40
CA VAL A 340 -18.86 -7.21 13.56
C VAL A 340 -19.96 -7.90 14.34
N ASP A 341 -20.58 -8.91 13.73
CA ASP A 341 -21.66 -9.69 14.35
C ASP A 341 -21.11 -11.00 14.90
N THR A 342 -20.65 -10.95 16.15
CA THR A 342 -20.07 -12.10 16.86
C THR A 342 -21.07 -13.21 17.10
N GLN A 343 -22.36 -12.89 17.27
CA GLN A 343 -23.38 -13.91 17.44
C GLN A 343 -23.59 -14.68 16.11
N ARG A 344 -23.63 -13.97 14.98
CA ARG A 344 -23.73 -14.61 13.66
C ARG A 344 -22.54 -15.52 13.35
N MET A 345 -21.33 -15.15 13.82
CA MET A 345 -20.15 -16.02 13.71
C MET A 345 -20.37 -17.37 14.43
N VAL A 346 -20.90 -17.33 15.66
CA VAL A 346 -21.22 -18.53 16.42
C VAL A 346 -22.35 -19.34 15.78
N ASP A 347 -23.40 -18.67 15.26
CA ASP A 347 -24.49 -19.33 14.55
C ASP A 347 -23.99 -20.06 13.31
N ASN A 348 -23.10 -19.43 12.52
CA ASN A 348 -22.50 -20.06 11.35
C ASN A 348 -21.62 -21.27 11.72
N LEU A 349 -20.86 -21.21 12.81
CA LEU A 349 -20.10 -22.35 13.32
C LEU A 349 -21.05 -23.51 13.67
N SER A 350 -22.14 -23.21 14.37
CA SER A 350 -23.14 -24.20 14.82
C SER A 350 -23.94 -24.82 13.67
N SER A 351 -24.08 -24.11 12.55
CA SER A 351 -24.85 -24.57 11.37
C SER A 351 -24.26 -25.81 10.68
N SER A 352 -23.02 -26.16 11.04
CA SER A 352 -22.33 -27.37 10.53
C SER A 352 -22.66 -28.64 11.28
N PHE A 353 -23.60 -28.62 12.22
CA PHE A 353 -24.02 -29.80 13.01
C PHE A 353 -22.82 -30.49 13.72
N GLY A 354 -21.76 -29.77 14.04
CA GLY A 354 -20.57 -30.28 14.71
C GLY A 354 -19.58 -31.05 13.81
N VAL A 355 -19.85 -31.17 12.48
CA VAL A 355 -18.87 -31.85 11.57
C VAL A 355 -17.49 -31.15 11.47
N VAL A 356 -17.40 -29.91 11.91
CA VAL A 356 -16.14 -29.18 12.04
C VAL A 356 -15.18 -29.80 13.07
N PHE A 357 -15.68 -30.67 13.95
CA PHE A 357 -14.90 -31.43 14.93
C PHE A 357 -14.50 -32.83 14.44
N SER A 358 -14.73 -33.15 13.17
CA SER A 358 -14.40 -34.48 12.61
C SER A 358 -12.94 -34.88 12.76
N GLN A 359 -12.01 -33.94 12.64
CA GLN A 359 -10.57 -34.25 12.81
C GLN A 359 -10.21 -34.54 14.28
N PRO A 360 -10.61 -33.74 15.29
CA PRO A 360 -10.45 -34.14 16.69
C PRO A 360 -11.04 -35.50 17.03
N VAL A 361 -12.21 -35.84 16.53
CA VAL A 361 -12.84 -37.16 16.73
C VAL A 361 -12.00 -38.25 16.07
N LEU A 362 -11.54 -38.06 14.83
CA LEU A 362 -10.65 -39.02 14.14
C LEU A 362 -9.40 -39.30 14.97
N LEU A 363 -8.76 -38.26 15.49
CA LEU A 363 -7.55 -38.40 16.30
C LEU A 363 -7.87 -39.16 17.61
N ALA A 364 -8.95 -38.85 18.30
CA ALA A 364 -9.38 -39.55 19.49
C ALA A 364 -9.64 -41.06 19.25
N LEU A 365 -10.22 -41.42 18.10
CA LEU A 365 -10.40 -42.82 17.71
C LEU A 365 -9.09 -43.53 17.46
N VAL A 366 -8.12 -42.86 16.81
CA VAL A 366 -6.76 -43.41 16.63
C VAL A 366 -6.07 -43.60 17.96
N ASP A 367 -6.15 -42.64 18.87
CA ASP A 367 -5.58 -42.70 20.21
C ASP A 367 -6.23 -43.82 21.06
N SER A 368 -7.47 -44.19 20.76
CA SER A 368 -8.16 -45.33 21.37
C SER A 368 -7.76 -46.70 20.82
N GLY A 369 -6.92 -46.75 19.77
CA GLY A 369 -6.34 -47.96 19.21
C GLY A 369 -6.88 -48.38 17.83
N LEU A 370 -7.76 -47.59 17.20
CA LEU A 370 -8.20 -47.86 15.85
C LEU A 370 -7.09 -47.52 14.84
N SER A 371 -7.07 -48.25 13.70
CA SER A 371 -6.26 -47.81 12.59
C SER A 371 -6.73 -46.46 12.06
N ARG A 372 -5.82 -45.64 11.49
CA ARG A 372 -6.17 -44.37 10.91
C ARG A 372 -7.24 -44.49 9.80
N ASP A 373 -7.17 -45.55 9.03
CA ASP A 373 -8.11 -45.79 7.91
C ASP A 373 -9.50 -46.16 8.42
N ASP A 374 -9.60 -47.01 9.46
CA ASP A 374 -10.87 -47.35 10.07
C ASP A 374 -11.51 -46.13 10.77
N ALA A 375 -10.71 -45.38 11.54
CA ALA A 375 -11.17 -44.15 12.16
C ALA A 375 -11.67 -43.12 11.12
N TYR A 376 -10.93 -42.97 10.00
CA TYR A 376 -11.35 -42.09 8.91
C TYR A 376 -12.69 -42.49 8.31
N ARG A 377 -12.89 -43.78 8.00
CA ARG A 377 -14.16 -44.29 7.43
C ARG A 377 -15.34 -44.11 8.37
N ILE A 378 -15.18 -44.39 9.65
CA ILE A 378 -16.23 -44.16 10.65
C ILE A 378 -16.65 -42.70 10.69
N VAL A 379 -15.67 -41.81 10.88
CA VAL A 379 -15.94 -40.35 10.96
C VAL A 379 -16.53 -39.80 9.68
N GLN A 380 -16.08 -40.28 8.51
CA GLN A 380 -16.64 -39.86 7.21
C GLN A 380 -18.11 -40.23 7.05
N GLU A 381 -18.46 -41.48 7.39
CA GLU A 381 -19.81 -41.99 7.31
C GLU A 381 -20.75 -41.27 8.29
N ASP A 382 -20.30 -41.11 9.54
CA ASP A 382 -21.07 -40.42 10.58
C ASP A 382 -21.22 -38.91 10.32
N ALA A 383 -20.19 -38.25 9.81
CA ALA A 383 -20.28 -36.86 9.38
C ALA A 383 -21.28 -36.67 8.22
N ALA A 384 -21.27 -37.59 7.24
CA ALA A 384 -22.24 -37.58 6.15
C ALA A 384 -23.68 -37.81 6.66
N LEU A 385 -23.85 -38.73 7.61
CA LEU A 385 -25.15 -38.97 8.24
C LEU A 385 -25.65 -37.75 9.03
N ALA A 386 -24.75 -37.15 9.85
CA ALA A 386 -25.03 -35.94 10.61
C ALA A 386 -25.48 -34.78 9.69
N TRP A 387 -24.75 -34.56 8.61
CA TRP A 387 -25.04 -33.51 7.63
C TRP A 387 -26.39 -33.75 6.92
N ASN A 388 -26.61 -34.95 6.38
CA ASN A 388 -27.82 -35.29 5.61
C ASN A 388 -29.08 -35.26 6.46
N GLN A 389 -28.98 -35.70 7.72
CA GLN A 389 -30.12 -35.75 8.65
C GLN A 389 -30.28 -34.50 9.51
N ARG A 390 -29.36 -33.52 9.35
CA ARG A 390 -29.28 -32.29 10.20
C ARG A 390 -29.24 -32.61 11.69
N GLN A 391 -28.48 -33.63 12.07
CA GLN A 391 -28.25 -34.04 13.46
C GLN A 391 -26.85 -33.66 13.91
N GLN A 392 -26.69 -33.44 15.22
CA GLN A 392 -25.35 -33.21 15.78
C GLN A 392 -24.46 -34.44 15.60
N LEU A 393 -23.27 -34.27 15.02
CA LEU A 393 -22.31 -35.36 14.81
C LEU A 393 -22.01 -36.11 16.11
N ARG A 394 -21.95 -35.42 17.24
CA ARG A 394 -21.76 -36.05 18.55
C ARG A 394 -22.84 -37.14 18.83
N ASN A 395 -24.11 -36.83 18.58
CA ASN A 395 -25.21 -37.75 18.81
C ASN A 395 -25.14 -38.97 17.86
N VAL A 396 -24.66 -38.74 16.63
CA VAL A 396 -24.45 -39.82 15.65
C VAL A 396 -23.40 -40.78 16.16
N LEU A 397 -22.24 -40.23 16.58
CA LEU A 397 -21.10 -41.00 17.11
C LEU A 397 -21.45 -41.79 18.38
N GLU A 398 -22.26 -41.24 19.28
CA GLU A 398 -22.69 -41.93 20.50
C GLU A 398 -23.59 -43.15 20.20
N ASN A 399 -24.26 -43.17 19.05
CA ASN A 399 -25.12 -44.26 18.60
C ASN A 399 -24.43 -45.27 17.67
N ASP A 400 -23.19 -44.99 17.23
CA ASP A 400 -22.42 -45.93 16.40
C ASP A 400 -21.63 -46.91 17.27
N THR A 401 -21.97 -48.19 17.17
CA THR A 401 -21.31 -49.26 17.95
C THR A 401 -19.81 -49.45 17.64
N ARG A 402 -19.33 -48.90 16.53
CA ARG A 402 -17.90 -48.90 16.15
C ARG A 402 -17.08 -47.86 16.94
N VAL A 403 -17.75 -46.82 17.47
CA VAL A 403 -17.15 -45.78 18.25
C VAL A 403 -16.97 -46.24 19.69
N THR A 404 -15.72 -46.45 20.09
CA THR A 404 -15.33 -46.95 21.41
C THR A 404 -14.99 -45.83 22.41
N LEU A 405 -15.18 -44.57 22.02
CA LEU A 405 -14.89 -43.41 22.86
C LEU A 405 -15.95 -43.28 23.99
N SER A 406 -15.46 -43.02 25.19
CA SER A 406 -16.31 -42.62 26.30
C SER A 406 -16.92 -41.22 26.06
N SER A 407 -18.00 -40.91 26.82
CA SER A 407 -18.63 -39.59 26.75
C SER A 407 -17.61 -38.45 27.06
N ASN A 408 -16.69 -38.64 28.02
CA ASN A 408 -15.67 -37.65 28.31
C ASN A 408 -14.67 -37.44 27.15
N GLN A 409 -14.29 -38.52 26.46
CA GLN A 409 -13.40 -38.39 25.26
C GLN A 409 -14.11 -37.69 24.12
N LEU A 410 -15.42 -37.90 23.95
CA LEU A 410 -16.22 -37.15 22.98
C LEU A 410 -16.35 -35.68 23.42
N ASP A 411 -16.61 -35.39 24.71
CA ASP A 411 -16.63 -34.01 25.23
C ASP A 411 -15.33 -33.29 24.93
N ASP A 412 -14.19 -33.95 25.16
CA ASP A 412 -12.87 -33.39 24.86
C ASP A 412 -12.67 -33.14 23.36
N ALA A 413 -13.14 -34.08 22.49
CA ALA A 413 -13.03 -33.93 21.04
C ALA A 413 -13.87 -32.77 20.49
N PHE A 414 -15.02 -32.50 21.13
CA PHE A 414 -15.92 -31.39 20.76
C PHE A 414 -15.63 -30.09 21.52
N ASP A 415 -14.59 -30.06 22.35
CA ASP A 415 -14.22 -28.84 23.06
C ASP A 415 -13.59 -27.80 22.11
N LEU A 416 -14.31 -26.72 21.89
CA LEU A 416 -13.88 -25.58 21.08
C LEU A 416 -12.55 -25.00 21.53
N ARG A 417 -12.25 -25.02 22.82
CA ARG A 417 -11.01 -24.48 23.39
C ARG A 417 -9.75 -25.13 22.83
N ARG A 418 -9.82 -26.39 22.41
CA ARG A 418 -8.70 -27.10 21.76
C ARG A 418 -8.19 -26.37 20.52
N SER A 419 -9.10 -25.87 19.67
CA SER A 419 -8.76 -25.15 18.45
C SER A 419 -8.18 -23.75 18.71
N LEU A 420 -8.40 -23.21 19.91
CA LEU A 420 -8.07 -21.82 20.25
C LEU A 420 -6.88 -21.66 21.18
N VAL A 421 -6.35 -22.75 21.76
CA VAL A 421 -5.32 -22.71 22.82
C VAL A 421 -4.02 -21.98 22.38
N HIS A 422 -3.69 -21.99 21.09
CA HIS A 422 -2.47 -21.39 20.56
C HIS A 422 -2.70 -20.12 19.72
N THR A 423 -3.91 -19.57 19.73
CA THR A 423 -4.23 -18.34 18.97
C THR A 423 -3.44 -17.11 19.42
N SER A 424 -3.04 -17.09 20.70
CA SER A 424 -2.17 -16.05 21.27
C SER A 424 -0.87 -15.88 20.49
N LYS A 425 -0.28 -16.94 19.92
CA LYS A 425 0.94 -16.85 19.12
C LYS A 425 0.83 -15.83 17.97
N THR A 426 -0.28 -15.83 17.26
CA THR A 426 -0.51 -14.89 16.14
C THR A 426 -0.90 -13.50 16.65
N LEU A 427 -1.74 -13.42 17.68
CA LEU A 427 -2.17 -12.17 18.28
C LEU A 427 -1.00 -11.39 18.90
N ASP A 428 -0.13 -12.09 19.63
CA ASP A 428 1.06 -11.50 20.29
C ASP A 428 2.07 -11.02 19.21
N ALA A 429 2.27 -11.79 18.13
CA ALA A 429 3.12 -11.37 17.02
C ALA A 429 2.62 -10.07 16.39
N ALA A 430 1.32 -9.92 16.19
CA ALA A 430 0.74 -8.69 15.67
C ALA A 430 0.82 -7.52 16.67
N ALA A 431 0.64 -7.79 17.96
CA ALA A 431 0.75 -6.79 19.03
C ALA A 431 2.18 -6.24 19.16
N GLN A 432 3.21 -7.02 18.81
CA GLN A 432 4.61 -6.63 18.87
C GLN A 432 5.09 -5.79 17.67
N ILE A 433 4.25 -5.53 16.67
CA ILE A 433 4.61 -4.65 15.54
C ILE A 433 4.89 -3.25 16.09
N ALA A 434 6.12 -2.77 15.89
CA ALA A 434 6.52 -1.45 16.37
C ALA A 434 5.86 -0.31 15.59
N HIS A 435 5.51 0.75 16.27
CA HIS A 435 5.01 2.01 15.70
C HIS A 435 6.20 2.96 15.47
N SER A 436 6.99 2.73 14.44
CA SER A 436 8.18 3.57 14.13
C SER A 436 8.01 4.30 12.80
#